data_edaa23bb3dc2846fa06b7d586494b324
#
_entry.id   edaa23bb3dc2846fa06b7d586494b324
#
_cell.length_a   1.000
_cell.length_b   1.000
_cell.length_c   1.000
_cell.angle_alpha   90.00
_cell.angle_beta   90.00
_cell.angle_gamma   90.00
#
_symmetry.space_group_name_H-M   'P 1'
#
loop_
_entity.id
_entity.type
_entity.pdbx_description
1 polymer ?
#
loop_
_entity_poly.entity_id
_entity_poly.type
_entity_poly.pdbx_seq_one_letter_code
_entity_poly.pdbx_strand_id
1 'polypeptide(L)'
;MKKFIIAATLMLFAGWAHAADLGGKVLRIGSDTTYPPMEMVDEKTGEIIGFDVDLVDAICERINCVPQFVTTAWDGIFAALQQGEFDMVVSGVSITPERDKQMDFSDPYLVVSQAIMVRIDDEGLTLEDMKGAGRKLASQTGTTNAQLAEELVGRNNVALFDTFAAAVQALRNGDVDGLVIDGTSAAAYEQQFAGELVVGIRGLNSDPLGLVFREGDGMVDAFNTGLAQVKADGTL
;
A
#
# COMPACT_ATOMS: atom_id res chain seq x y z
N MET A 1 19.88 47.24 -54.93
CA MET A 1 19.47 47.15 -53.52
C MET A 1 19.15 45.71 -53.22
N LYS A 2 20.08 44.96 -52.55
CA LYS A 2 19.93 43.56 -52.21
C LYS A 2 19.36 43.47 -50.80
N LYS A 3 18.15 42.93 -50.66
CA LYS A 3 17.51 42.67 -49.35
C LYS A 3 18.06 41.36 -48.80
N PHE A 4 18.78 41.48 -47.69
CA PHE A 4 19.15 40.32 -46.85
C PHE A 4 17.95 39.94 -45.96
N ILE A 5 17.44 38.71 -46.11
CA ILE A 5 16.48 38.11 -45.21
C ILE A 5 17.29 37.31 -44.19
N ILE A 6 17.30 37.77 -42.94
CA ILE A 6 17.88 37.03 -41.82
C ILE A 6 16.78 36.10 -41.32
N ALA A 7 16.95 34.80 -41.58
CA ALA A 7 16.12 33.77 -40.97
C ALA A 7 16.61 33.52 -39.54
N ALA A 8 15.81 33.92 -38.54
CA ALA A 8 16.07 33.59 -37.15
C ALA A 8 15.60 32.15 -36.89
N THR A 9 16.55 31.24 -36.74
CA THR A 9 16.28 29.85 -36.33
C THR A 9 16.03 29.88 -34.83
N LEU A 10 14.74 29.74 -34.43
CA LEU A 10 14.38 29.46 -33.04
C LEU A 10 14.82 28.04 -32.70
N MET A 11 15.90 27.86 -31.94
CA MET A 11 16.25 26.64 -31.27
C MET A 11 15.31 26.47 -30.09
N LEU A 12 14.32 25.59 -30.26
CA LEU A 12 13.56 25.02 -29.13
C LEU A 12 14.53 24.15 -28.30
N PHE A 13 15.04 24.72 -27.23
CA PHE A 13 15.59 23.91 -26.15
C PHE A 13 14.43 23.13 -25.52
N ALA A 14 14.21 21.89 -25.97
CA ALA A 14 13.50 20.91 -25.17
C ALA A 14 14.33 20.72 -23.90
N GLY A 15 13.92 21.39 -22.82
CA GLY A 15 14.46 21.14 -21.50
C GLY A 15 14.18 19.66 -21.18
N TRP A 16 15.18 18.83 -21.27
CA TRP A 16 15.14 17.51 -20.68
C TRP A 16 15.02 17.77 -19.18
N ALA A 17 13.82 17.55 -18.64
CA ALA A 17 13.69 17.34 -17.21
C ALA A 17 14.66 16.20 -16.88
N HIS A 18 15.74 16.52 -16.19
CA HIS A 18 16.62 15.48 -15.63
C HIS A 18 15.69 14.70 -14.73
N ALA A 19 15.41 13.45 -15.11
CA ALA A 19 14.85 12.49 -14.17
C ALA A 19 15.76 12.54 -12.94
N ALA A 20 15.18 12.64 -11.77
CA ALA A 20 15.95 12.73 -10.55
C ALA A 20 16.76 11.44 -10.41
N ASP A 21 18.05 11.51 -10.74
CA ASP A 21 18.97 10.39 -10.72
C ASP A 21 19.52 10.22 -9.30
N LEU A 22 19.23 9.10 -8.66
CA LEU A 22 19.71 8.77 -7.31
C LEU A 22 21.12 8.13 -7.32
N GLY A 23 21.77 8.06 -8.49
CA GLY A 23 23.17 7.65 -8.61
C GLY A 23 23.47 6.21 -8.20
N GLY A 24 22.52 5.30 -8.33
CA GLY A 24 22.67 3.91 -7.88
C GLY A 24 22.55 3.73 -6.37
N LYS A 25 21.93 4.68 -5.65
CA LYS A 25 21.72 4.59 -4.20
C LYS A 25 20.95 3.31 -3.86
N VAL A 26 21.50 2.52 -2.94
CA VAL A 26 20.78 1.39 -2.34
C VAL A 26 19.82 1.94 -1.30
N LEU A 27 18.54 1.57 -1.41
CA LEU A 27 17.47 2.01 -0.53
C LEU A 27 16.97 0.82 0.30
N ARG A 28 17.04 0.96 1.62
CA ARG A 28 16.44 -0.01 2.54
C ARG A 28 14.97 0.34 2.71
N ILE A 29 14.09 -0.60 2.39
CA ILE A 29 12.65 -0.42 2.33
C ILE A 29 11.99 -1.33 3.35
N GLY A 30 11.36 -0.75 4.37
CA GLY A 30 10.57 -1.52 5.33
C GLY A 30 9.23 -1.94 4.73
N SER A 31 8.85 -3.21 4.90
CA SER A 31 7.60 -3.77 4.37
C SER A 31 7.08 -4.89 5.26
N ASP A 32 5.79 -4.91 5.55
CA ASP A 32 5.11 -6.03 6.21
C ASP A 32 4.71 -7.06 5.14
N THR A 33 5.59 -8.01 4.92
CA THR A 33 5.48 -9.01 3.86
C THR A 33 4.40 -10.08 4.11
N THR A 34 3.40 -9.76 4.92
CA THR A 34 2.22 -10.60 5.18
C THR A 34 0.95 -10.05 4.53
N TYR A 35 1.07 -9.19 3.51
CA TYR A 35 -0.03 -8.44 2.92
C TYR A 35 -0.20 -8.68 1.40
N PRO A 36 -0.56 -9.92 0.98
CA PRO A 36 -0.79 -10.21 -0.43
C PRO A 36 -2.00 -9.41 -0.97
N PRO A 37 -2.00 -8.99 -2.24
CA PRO A 37 -0.97 -9.20 -3.27
C PRO A 37 0.06 -8.07 -3.31
N MET A 38 0.02 -7.14 -2.33
CA MET A 38 0.90 -5.97 -2.32
C MET A 38 2.35 -6.38 -2.06
N GLU A 39 2.59 -7.14 -0.98
CA GLU A 39 3.88 -7.73 -0.65
C GLU A 39 3.73 -9.03 0.13
N MET A 40 4.55 -10.01 -0.21
CA MET A 40 4.58 -11.32 0.44
C MET A 40 5.93 -12.00 0.22
N VAL A 41 6.21 -13.01 1.02
CA VAL A 41 7.35 -13.89 0.78
C VAL A 41 6.92 -15.05 -0.10
N ASP A 42 7.58 -15.26 -1.22
CA ASP A 42 7.41 -16.47 -2.02
C ASP A 42 7.94 -17.69 -1.23
N GLU A 43 7.08 -18.64 -0.93
CA GLU A 43 7.42 -19.81 -0.09
C GLU A 43 8.48 -20.72 -0.72
N LYS A 44 8.68 -20.65 -2.04
CA LYS A 44 9.61 -21.54 -2.75
C LYS A 44 10.99 -20.93 -2.86
N THR A 45 11.05 -19.61 -3.10
CA THR A 45 12.32 -18.90 -3.33
C THR A 45 12.80 -18.16 -2.09
N GLY A 46 11.89 -17.79 -1.17
CA GLY A 46 12.17 -16.93 -0.03
C GLY A 46 12.31 -15.45 -0.42
N GLU A 47 12.05 -15.10 -1.67
CA GLU A 47 12.10 -13.72 -2.16
C GLU A 47 10.85 -12.95 -1.77
N ILE A 48 10.99 -11.64 -1.55
CA ILE A 48 9.87 -10.74 -1.35
C ILE A 48 9.35 -10.35 -2.72
N ILE A 49 8.06 -10.60 -2.97
CA ILE A 49 7.38 -10.36 -4.24
C ILE A 49 6.06 -9.63 -3.99
N GLY A 50 5.50 -9.03 -5.03
CA GLY A 50 4.18 -8.42 -4.99
C GLY A 50 4.12 -7.11 -5.76
N PHE A 51 2.92 -6.53 -5.82
CA PHE A 51 2.67 -5.31 -6.58
C PHE A 51 3.55 -4.14 -6.13
N ASP A 52 3.71 -3.94 -4.84
CA ASP A 52 4.52 -2.86 -4.26
C ASP A 52 6.01 -3.05 -4.58
N VAL A 53 6.47 -4.30 -4.63
CA VAL A 53 7.86 -4.64 -5.02
C VAL A 53 8.09 -4.30 -6.48
N ASP A 54 7.22 -4.80 -7.38
CA ASP A 54 7.31 -4.55 -8.82
C ASP A 54 7.22 -3.06 -9.15
N LEU A 55 6.35 -2.33 -8.43
CA LEU A 55 6.21 -0.88 -8.59
C LEU A 55 7.51 -0.14 -8.25
N VAL A 56 8.12 -0.47 -7.11
CA VAL A 56 9.36 0.20 -6.68
C VAL A 56 10.53 -0.18 -7.58
N ASP A 57 10.63 -1.43 -8.02
CA ASP A 57 11.62 -1.85 -9.01
C ASP A 57 11.49 -1.03 -10.29
N ALA A 58 10.27 -0.91 -10.81
CA ALA A 58 10.00 -0.10 -12.02
C ALA A 58 10.32 1.39 -11.82
N ILE A 59 10.05 1.96 -10.64
CA ILE A 59 10.45 3.33 -10.32
C ILE A 59 11.97 3.45 -10.26
N CYS A 60 12.65 2.55 -9.54
CA CYS A 60 14.10 2.58 -9.36
C CYS A 60 14.87 2.43 -10.67
N GLU A 61 14.37 1.65 -11.63
CA GLU A 61 14.93 1.60 -12.99
C GLU A 61 14.97 2.97 -13.69
N ARG A 62 13.98 3.84 -13.41
CA ARG A 62 13.84 5.17 -14.01
C ARG A 62 14.63 6.25 -13.30
N ILE A 63 14.79 6.13 -11.98
CA ILE A 63 15.48 7.13 -11.15
C ILE A 63 16.85 6.63 -10.66
N ASN A 64 17.35 5.51 -11.20
CA ASN A 64 18.64 4.93 -10.90
C ASN A 64 18.86 4.70 -9.39
N CYS A 65 18.02 3.85 -8.78
CA CYS A 65 18.17 3.36 -7.41
C CYS A 65 18.18 1.82 -7.37
N VAL A 66 18.57 1.26 -6.24
CA VAL A 66 18.58 -0.19 -6.01
C VAL A 66 17.73 -0.47 -4.78
N PRO A 67 16.51 -1.01 -4.93
CA PRO A 67 15.67 -1.31 -3.79
C PRO A 67 16.14 -2.55 -3.05
N GLN A 68 16.08 -2.49 -1.72
CA GLN A 68 16.37 -3.59 -0.83
C GLN A 68 15.24 -3.70 0.19
N PHE A 69 14.27 -4.54 -0.09
CA PHE A 69 13.16 -4.80 0.82
C PHE A 69 13.61 -5.54 2.07
N VAL A 70 13.07 -5.15 3.21
CA VAL A 70 13.34 -5.74 4.52
C VAL A 70 12.00 -6.07 5.16
N THR A 71 11.76 -7.35 5.43
CA THR A 71 10.60 -7.80 6.18
C THR A 71 10.61 -7.20 7.58
N THR A 72 9.54 -6.55 7.95
CA THR A 72 9.36 -5.98 9.29
C THR A 72 7.89 -6.08 9.72
N ALA A 73 7.62 -6.07 11.02
CA ALA A 73 6.25 -6.02 11.50
C ALA A 73 5.63 -4.66 11.20
N TRP A 74 4.32 -4.64 10.89
CA TRP A 74 3.57 -3.40 10.72
C TRP A 74 3.60 -2.54 11.97
N ASP A 75 3.41 -3.17 13.13
CA ASP A 75 3.53 -2.46 14.41
C ASP A 75 4.96 -1.94 14.60
N GLY A 76 5.09 -0.64 14.76
CA GLY A 76 6.38 0.05 14.89
C GLY A 76 7.09 0.40 13.57
N ILE A 77 6.58 0.03 12.39
CA ILE A 77 7.26 0.30 11.09
C ILE A 77 7.54 1.79 10.87
N PHE A 78 6.60 2.66 11.23
CA PHE A 78 6.77 4.12 11.10
C PHE A 78 7.78 4.67 12.11
N ALA A 79 7.83 4.11 13.33
CA ALA A 79 8.84 4.49 14.32
C ALA A 79 10.25 4.09 13.85
N ALA A 80 10.41 2.91 13.26
CA ALA A 80 11.65 2.44 12.66
C ALA A 80 12.09 3.33 11.49
N LEU A 81 11.16 3.77 10.64
CA LEU A 81 11.41 4.75 9.59
C LEU A 81 11.95 6.06 10.17
N GLN A 82 11.31 6.61 11.20
CA GLN A 82 11.73 7.86 11.85
C GLN A 82 13.11 7.72 12.52
N GLN A 83 13.47 6.55 13.01
CA GLN A 83 14.78 6.25 13.57
C GLN A 83 15.86 6.02 12.51
N GLY A 84 15.50 5.98 11.23
CA GLY A 84 16.42 5.78 10.12
C GLY A 84 16.85 4.32 9.91
N GLU A 85 16.08 3.37 10.42
CA GLU A 85 16.31 1.94 10.13
C GLU A 85 16.00 1.61 8.67
N PHE A 86 15.10 2.38 8.06
CA PHE A 86 14.74 2.33 6.64
C PHE A 86 14.91 3.69 6.00
N ASP A 87 15.16 3.71 4.69
CA ASP A 87 15.12 4.92 3.88
C ASP A 87 13.66 5.32 3.56
N MET A 88 12.79 4.32 3.39
CA MET A 88 11.37 4.49 3.12
C MET A 88 10.58 3.25 3.58
N VAL A 89 9.26 3.38 3.60
CA VAL A 89 8.33 2.26 3.84
C VAL A 89 7.39 2.13 2.65
N VAL A 90 7.24 0.89 2.19
CA VAL A 90 6.31 0.51 1.14
C VAL A 90 5.58 -0.74 1.59
N SER A 91 4.29 -0.62 1.87
CA SER A 91 3.48 -1.69 2.47
C SER A 91 1.99 -1.35 2.43
N GLY A 92 1.45 -1.05 1.25
CA GLY A 92 0.04 -0.71 1.10
C GLY A 92 -0.42 0.43 2.01
N VAL A 93 0.41 1.46 2.23
CA VAL A 93 0.17 2.47 3.25
C VAL A 93 -0.85 3.50 2.80
N SER A 94 -2.02 3.55 3.46
CA SER A 94 -3.01 4.60 3.23
C SER A 94 -2.48 5.99 3.62
N ILE A 95 -2.62 6.96 2.72
CA ILE A 95 -2.36 8.37 2.99
C ILE A 95 -3.52 8.89 3.86
N THR A 96 -3.22 9.25 5.10
CA THR A 96 -4.21 9.88 5.99
C THR A 96 -3.71 11.21 6.52
N PRO A 97 -4.61 12.15 6.87
CA PRO A 97 -4.20 13.45 7.43
C PRO A 97 -3.37 13.33 8.72
N GLU A 98 -3.55 12.25 9.50
CA GLU A 98 -2.81 11.99 10.72
C GLU A 98 -1.37 11.55 10.41
N ARG A 99 -1.20 10.67 9.41
CA ARG A 99 0.11 10.18 8.96
C ARG A 99 0.88 11.28 8.23
N ASP A 100 0.21 12.05 7.38
CA ASP A 100 0.78 13.16 6.59
C ASP A 100 1.35 14.30 7.45
N LYS A 101 0.95 14.41 8.72
CA LYS A 101 1.55 15.35 9.70
C LYS A 101 2.90 14.89 10.27
N GLN A 102 3.27 13.65 10.05
CA GLN A 102 4.43 13.02 10.69
C GLN A 102 5.42 12.45 9.68
N MET A 103 4.99 12.28 8.45
CA MET A 103 5.75 11.60 7.39
C MET A 103 5.35 12.20 6.05
N ASP A 104 6.28 12.22 5.09
CA ASP A 104 5.98 12.59 3.73
C ASP A 104 5.52 11.38 2.91
N PHE A 105 4.65 11.62 1.95
CA PHE A 105 4.14 10.61 1.03
C PHE A 105 4.47 10.97 -0.41
N SER A 106 4.61 9.95 -1.24
CA SER A 106 4.55 10.14 -2.68
C SER A 106 3.15 10.58 -3.13
N ASP A 107 3.02 10.97 -4.38
CA ASP A 107 1.71 10.97 -5.05
C ASP A 107 1.06 9.59 -4.91
N PRO A 108 -0.28 9.50 -4.83
CA PRO A 108 -0.96 8.22 -4.73
C PRO A 108 -0.63 7.32 -5.93
N TYR A 109 -0.22 6.07 -5.66
CA TYR A 109 0.02 5.09 -6.73
C TYR A 109 -1.17 4.18 -7.00
N LEU A 110 -2.03 3.97 -6.00
CA LEU A 110 -3.23 3.17 -6.10
C LEU A 110 -4.32 3.79 -5.22
N VAL A 111 -5.58 3.52 -5.54
CA VAL A 111 -6.71 3.81 -4.66
C VAL A 111 -7.41 2.49 -4.37
N VAL A 112 -7.52 2.14 -3.11
CA VAL A 112 -8.18 0.93 -2.64
C VAL A 112 -9.46 1.27 -1.89
N SER A 113 -10.34 0.30 -1.73
CA SER A 113 -11.47 0.39 -0.81
C SER A 113 -11.39 -0.73 0.20
N GLN A 114 -11.82 -0.48 1.42
CA GLN A 114 -11.88 -1.52 2.44
C GLN A 114 -13.11 -2.42 2.22
N ALA A 115 -12.99 -3.65 2.72
CA ALA A 115 -14.00 -4.69 2.59
C ALA A 115 -14.13 -5.45 3.91
N ILE A 116 -15.22 -6.20 4.05
CA ILE A 116 -15.36 -7.20 5.11
C ILE A 116 -15.38 -8.58 4.48
N MET A 117 -14.40 -9.40 4.86
CA MET A 117 -14.40 -10.82 4.57
C MET A 117 -15.23 -11.56 5.63
N VAL A 118 -15.92 -12.59 5.21
CA VAL A 118 -16.71 -13.48 6.07
C VAL A 118 -16.45 -14.94 5.68
N ARG A 119 -16.88 -15.87 6.51
CA ARG A 119 -16.92 -17.30 6.10
C ARG A 119 -17.98 -17.49 5.02
N ILE A 120 -17.82 -18.50 4.20
CA ILE A 120 -18.75 -18.80 3.11
C ILE A 120 -20.20 -19.01 3.61
N ASP A 121 -20.38 -19.58 4.78
CA ASP A 121 -21.70 -19.80 5.40
C ASP A 121 -22.39 -18.50 5.82
N ASP A 122 -21.64 -17.42 5.96
CA ASP A 122 -22.09 -16.06 6.28
C ASP A 122 -22.22 -15.17 5.02
N GLU A 123 -22.07 -15.73 3.81
CA GLU A 123 -22.26 -15.02 2.56
C GLU A 123 -23.68 -14.41 2.47
N GLY A 124 -23.75 -13.14 2.08
CA GLY A 124 -25.02 -12.42 1.98
C GLY A 124 -25.38 -11.63 3.22
N LEU A 125 -24.58 -11.64 4.30
CA LEU A 125 -24.72 -10.70 5.39
C LEU A 125 -24.53 -9.28 4.88
N THR A 126 -25.40 -8.39 5.33
CA THR A 126 -25.32 -6.94 5.02
C THR A 126 -24.42 -6.21 6.01
N LEU A 127 -24.04 -4.98 5.67
CA LEU A 127 -23.31 -4.13 6.62
C LEU A 127 -24.07 -3.89 7.92
N GLU A 128 -25.41 -3.77 7.84
CA GLU A 128 -26.25 -3.61 9.03
C GLU A 128 -26.27 -4.87 9.90
N ASP A 129 -26.22 -6.05 9.29
CA ASP A 129 -26.08 -7.31 10.02
C ASP A 129 -24.73 -7.39 10.75
N MET A 130 -23.66 -6.88 10.12
CA MET A 130 -22.31 -6.84 10.74
C MET A 130 -22.22 -5.82 11.87
N LYS A 131 -22.97 -4.71 11.82
CA LYS A 131 -23.10 -3.74 12.92
C LYS A 131 -24.00 -4.24 14.04
N GLY A 132 -24.69 -5.35 13.85
CA GLY A 132 -25.61 -5.93 14.81
C GLY A 132 -24.96 -6.30 16.15
N ALA A 133 -25.76 -6.36 17.20
CA ALA A 133 -25.28 -6.63 18.55
C ALA A 133 -24.58 -7.99 18.65
N GLY A 134 -23.35 -7.98 19.18
CA GLY A 134 -22.57 -9.18 19.47
C GLY A 134 -21.67 -9.66 18.33
N ARG A 135 -21.69 -9.02 17.16
CA ARG A 135 -20.72 -9.34 16.08
C ARG A 135 -19.33 -8.86 16.45
N LYS A 136 -18.36 -9.71 16.16
CA LYS A 136 -16.93 -9.43 16.36
C LYS A 136 -16.23 -9.31 15.03
N LEU A 137 -15.50 -8.21 14.83
CA LEU A 137 -14.63 -8.02 13.68
C LEU A 137 -13.17 -8.21 14.07
N ALA A 138 -12.38 -8.69 13.13
CA ALA A 138 -10.92 -8.72 13.23
C ALA A 138 -10.30 -7.65 12.32
N SER A 139 -9.10 -7.21 12.66
CA SER A 139 -8.20 -6.50 11.75
C SER A 139 -6.77 -6.53 12.28
N GLN A 140 -5.82 -5.97 11.52
CA GLN A 140 -4.45 -5.80 11.98
C GLN A 140 -4.31 -4.53 12.81
N THR A 141 -3.57 -4.63 13.90
CA THR A 141 -3.28 -3.51 14.83
C THR A 141 -2.68 -2.31 14.10
N GLY A 142 -3.15 -1.08 14.40
CA GLY A 142 -2.56 0.16 13.89
C GLY A 142 -2.89 0.51 12.43
N THR A 143 -3.81 -0.22 11.81
CA THR A 143 -4.25 0.02 10.43
C THR A 143 -5.51 0.91 10.36
N THR A 144 -5.77 1.51 9.20
CA THR A 144 -7.04 2.17 8.89
C THR A 144 -8.20 1.17 8.89
N ASN A 145 -7.94 -0.09 8.57
CA ASN A 145 -8.90 -1.19 8.62
C ASN A 145 -9.36 -1.46 10.07
N ALA A 146 -8.43 -1.42 11.04
CA ALA A 146 -8.76 -1.55 12.46
C ALA A 146 -9.63 -0.38 12.94
N GLN A 147 -9.33 0.85 12.51
CA GLN A 147 -10.13 2.03 12.83
C GLN A 147 -11.55 1.88 12.30
N LEU A 148 -11.71 1.46 11.03
CA LEU A 148 -13.03 1.20 10.46
C LEU A 148 -13.77 0.09 11.21
N ALA A 149 -13.10 -0.99 11.58
CA ALA A 149 -13.71 -2.06 12.38
C ALA A 149 -14.22 -1.52 13.72
N GLU A 150 -13.43 -0.68 14.41
CA GLU A 150 -13.85 -0.03 15.67
C GLU A 150 -15.04 0.91 15.48
N GLU A 151 -15.11 1.64 14.37
CA GLU A 151 -16.25 2.49 14.01
C GLU A 151 -17.54 1.68 13.76
N LEU A 152 -17.41 0.52 13.12
CA LEU A 152 -18.54 -0.31 12.74
C LEU A 152 -19.21 -1.02 13.92
N VAL A 153 -18.41 -1.63 14.82
CA VAL A 153 -18.94 -2.51 15.88
C VAL A 153 -18.57 -2.06 17.29
N GLY A 154 -17.78 -0.99 17.42
CA GLY A 154 -17.25 -0.51 18.68
C GLY A 154 -16.02 -1.29 19.14
N ARG A 155 -15.07 -0.59 19.77
CA ARG A 155 -13.74 -1.08 20.14
C ARG A 155 -13.73 -2.41 20.90
N ASN A 156 -14.73 -2.63 21.77
CA ASN A 156 -14.83 -3.85 22.58
C ASN A 156 -15.20 -5.09 21.76
N ASN A 157 -15.65 -4.92 20.53
CA ASN A 157 -16.04 -5.98 19.61
C ASN A 157 -15.03 -6.15 18.46
N VAL A 158 -13.83 -5.57 18.56
CA VAL A 158 -12.75 -5.74 17.59
C VAL A 158 -11.63 -6.56 18.23
N ALA A 159 -11.26 -7.64 17.54
CA ALA A 159 -10.06 -8.42 17.82
C ALA A 159 -8.92 -7.94 16.93
N LEU A 160 -7.86 -7.44 17.54
CA LEU A 160 -6.68 -6.94 16.82
C LEU A 160 -5.58 -8.00 16.84
N PHE A 161 -4.91 -8.14 15.68
CA PHE A 161 -3.84 -9.11 15.44
C PHE A 161 -2.59 -8.39 14.93
N ASP A 162 -1.43 -9.02 15.13
CA ASP A 162 -0.15 -8.46 14.65
C ASP A 162 -0.03 -8.54 13.12
N THR A 163 -0.71 -9.50 12.48
CA THR A 163 -0.70 -9.69 11.03
C THR A 163 -2.10 -9.96 10.49
N PHE A 164 -2.35 -9.62 9.22
CA PHE A 164 -3.60 -10.01 8.56
C PHE A 164 -3.73 -11.52 8.41
N ALA A 165 -2.63 -12.24 8.22
CA ALA A 165 -2.65 -13.72 8.17
C ALA A 165 -3.20 -14.33 9.46
N ALA A 166 -2.83 -13.78 10.63
CA ALA A 166 -3.39 -14.22 11.92
C ALA A 166 -4.89 -13.87 12.04
N ALA A 167 -5.30 -12.68 11.60
CA ALA A 167 -6.70 -12.28 11.57
C ALA A 167 -7.55 -13.15 10.64
N VAL A 168 -7.04 -13.51 9.46
CA VAL A 168 -7.66 -14.46 8.53
C VAL A 168 -7.83 -15.83 9.18
N GLN A 169 -6.82 -16.31 9.90
CA GLN A 169 -6.93 -17.61 10.59
C GLN A 169 -8.00 -17.58 11.70
N ALA A 170 -8.10 -16.47 12.45
CA ALA A 170 -9.15 -16.30 13.45
C ALA A 170 -10.57 -16.30 12.82
N LEU A 171 -10.73 -15.68 11.65
CA LEU A 171 -11.99 -15.72 10.89
C LEU A 171 -12.33 -17.17 10.45
N ARG A 172 -11.35 -17.88 9.92
CA ARG A 172 -11.52 -19.30 9.50
C ARG A 172 -11.92 -20.20 10.66
N ASN A 173 -11.33 -19.97 11.82
CA ASN A 173 -11.63 -20.75 13.03
C ASN A 173 -13.01 -20.43 13.64
N GLY A 174 -13.64 -19.30 13.24
CA GLY A 174 -14.89 -18.82 13.83
C GLY A 174 -14.72 -18.05 15.15
N ASP A 175 -13.50 -17.58 15.47
CA ASP A 175 -13.22 -16.76 16.65
C ASP A 175 -13.78 -15.35 16.49
N VAL A 176 -13.98 -14.90 15.25
CA VAL A 176 -14.58 -13.64 14.81
C VAL A 176 -15.59 -13.88 13.69
N ASP A 177 -16.50 -12.92 13.48
CA ASP A 177 -17.56 -13.01 12.48
C ASP A 177 -17.16 -12.40 11.12
N GLY A 178 -16.19 -11.47 11.12
CA GLY A 178 -15.70 -10.85 9.91
C GLY A 178 -14.30 -10.27 10.10
N LEU A 179 -13.64 -9.99 8.99
CA LEU A 179 -12.32 -9.36 8.93
C LEU A 179 -12.41 -8.10 8.07
N VAL A 180 -12.07 -6.95 8.62
CA VAL A 180 -11.90 -5.70 7.87
C VAL A 180 -10.49 -5.64 7.32
N ILE A 181 -10.38 -5.52 5.99
CA ILE A 181 -9.12 -5.52 5.25
C ILE A 181 -9.34 -4.80 3.92
N ASP A 182 -8.29 -4.36 3.22
CA ASP A 182 -8.43 -3.78 1.89
C ASP A 182 -8.95 -4.80 0.87
N GLY A 183 -9.81 -4.32 -0.03
CA GLY A 183 -10.49 -5.17 -1.00
C GLY A 183 -9.55 -5.95 -1.92
N THR A 184 -8.37 -5.42 -2.24
CA THR A 184 -7.32 -6.12 -3.00
C THR A 184 -6.81 -7.35 -2.26
N SER A 185 -6.47 -7.19 -0.97
CA SER A 185 -6.00 -8.28 -0.12
C SER A 185 -7.12 -9.24 0.25
N ALA A 186 -8.34 -8.72 0.47
CA ALA A 186 -9.52 -9.56 0.64
C ALA A 186 -9.72 -10.50 -0.54
N ALA A 187 -9.61 -10.00 -1.78
CA ALA A 187 -9.74 -10.82 -2.98
C ALA A 187 -8.62 -11.88 -3.11
N ALA A 188 -7.40 -11.56 -2.70
CA ALA A 188 -6.30 -12.52 -2.69
C ALA A 188 -6.56 -13.66 -1.68
N TYR A 189 -7.02 -13.33 -0.48
CA TYR A 189 -7.37 -14.32 0.53
C TYR A 189 -8.62 -15.13 0.15
N GLU A 190 -9.63 -14.52 -0.49
CA GLU A 190 -10.79 -15.23 -1.04
C GLU A 190 -10.34 -16.29 -2.06
N GLN A 191 -9.38 -15.97 -2.91
CA GLN A 191 -8.82 -16.90 -3.88
C GLN A 191 -7.99 -17.99 -3.20
N GLN A 192 -7.18 -17.66 -2.20
CA GLN A 192 -6.34 -18.59 -1.46
C GLN A 192 -7.18 -19.60 -0.66
N PHE A 193 -8.29 -19.15 -0.08
CA PHE A 193 -9.19 -19.95 0.76
C PHE A 193 -10.55 -20.14 0.09
N ALA A 194 -10.54 -20.42 -1.22
CA ALA A 194 -11.75 -20.61 -2.01
C ALA A 194 -12.65 -21.71 -1.42
N GLY A 195 -13.92 -21.38 -1.21
CA GLY A 195 -14.90 -22.27 -0.58
C GLY A 195 -14.92 -22.23 0.95
N GLU A 196 -14.00 -21.49 1.59
CA GLU A 196 -14.02 -21.26 3.04
C GLU A 196 -14.35 -19.79 3.36
N LEU A 197 -13.72 -18.85 2.65
CA LEU A 197 -13.88 -17.41 2.85
C LEU A 197 -14.41 -16.73 1.60
N VAL A 198 -15.14 -15.63 1.80
CA VAL A 198 -15.68 -14.80 0.74
C VAL A 198 -15.61 -13.32 1.14
N VAL A 199 -15.45 -12.43 0.14
CA VAL A 199 -15.59 -10.99 0.37
C VAL A 199 -17.07 -10.64 0.41
N GLY A 200 -17.66 -10.63 1.60
CA GLY A 200 -19.08 -10.42 1.82
C GLY A 200 -19.53 -8.98 1.57
N ILE A 201 -18.73 -7.99 1.98
CA ILE A 201 -19.07 -6.56 1.85
C ILE A 201 -17.89 -5.84 1.20
N ARG A 202 -18.14 -5.07 0.15
CA ARG A 202 -17.12 -4.37 -0.65
C ARG A 202 -17.39 -2.86 -0.66
N GLY A 203 -16.34 -2.08 -0.93
CA GLY A 203 -16.49 -0.66 -1.25
C GLY A 203 -16.89 0.21 -0.04
N LEU A 204 -16.34 -0.05 1.14
CA LEU A 204 -16.69 0.67 2.37
C LEU A 204 -16.17 2.10 2.41
N ASN A 205 -15.07 2.38 1.73
CA ASN A 205 -14.42 3.69 1.63
C ASN A 205 -13.57 3.80 0.37
N SER A 206 -12.69 4.80 0.32
CA SER A 206 -11.76 5.02 -0.79
C SER A 206 -10.47 5.62 -0.22
N ASP A 207 -9.43 4.80 -0.10
CA ASP A 207 -8.17 5.15 0.51
C ASP A 207 -7.04 5.21 -0.55
N PRO A 208 -6.40 6.37 -0.76
CA PRO A 208 -5.22 6.46 -1.58
C PRO A 208 -4.02 5.83 -0.86
N LEU A 209 -3.22 5.03 -1.58
CA LEU A 209 -1.96 4.47 -1.09
C LEU A 209 -0.77 5.27 -1.60
N GLY A 210 0.23 5.48 -0.74
CA GLY A 210 1.46 6.20 -1.05
C GLY A 210 2.71 5.50 -0.53
N LEU A 211 3.84 5.78 -1.17
CA LEU A 211 5.16 5.43 -0.67
C LEU A 211 5.52 6.40 0.46
N VAL A 212 6.08 5.91 1.55
CA VAL A 212 6.27 6.69 2.78
C VAL A 212 7.72 7.02 3.02
N PHE A 213 7.98 8.27 3.35
CA PHE A 213 9.31 8.82 3.63
C PHE A 213 9.32 9.55 4.98
N ARG A 214 10.51 9.81 5.54
CA ARG A 214 10.61 10.72 6.67
C ARG A 214 10.20 12.14 6.26
N GLU A 215 9.67 12.90 7.19
CA GLU A 215 9.33 14.32 6.96
C GLU A 215 10.55 15.11 6.45
N GLY A 216 10.38 15.85 5.36
CA GLY A 216 11.40 16.64 4.69
C GLY A 216 12.41 15.81 3.88
N ASP A 217 12.11 14.57 3.55
CA ASP A 217 13.02 13.73 2.76
C ASP A 217 13.03 14.18 1.29
N GLY A 218 14.22 14.53 0.79
CA GLY A 218 14.41 14.98 -0.59
C GLY A 218 14.16 13.92 -1.68
N MET A 219 13.91 12.66 -1.32
CA MET A 219 13.63 11.58 -2.29
C MET A 219 12.19 11.60 -2.81
N VAL A 220 11.26 12.25 -2.13
CA VAL A 220 9.84 12.30 -2.53
C VAL A 220 9.68 12.76 -3.97
N ASP A 221 10.34 13.87 -4.35
CA ASP A 221 10.27 14.42 -5.70
C ASP A 221 10.84 13.46 -6.76
N ALA A 222 11.91 12.75 -6.41
CA ALA A 222 12.51 11.76 -7.28
C ALA A 222 11.55 10.60 -7.52
N PHE A 223 10.95 10.07 -6.46
CA PHE A 223 9.98 8.98 -6.55
C PHE A 223 8.70 9.41 -7.27
N ASN A 224 8.20 10.62 -7.04
CA ASN A 224 7.06 11.15 -7.80
C ASN A 224 7.37 11.29 -9.30
N THR A 225 8.60 11.69 -9.64
CA THR A 225 9.05 11.74 -11.04
C THR A 225 9.05 10.35 -11.67
N GLY A 226 9.63 9.35 -10.99
CA GLY A 226 9.64 7.96 -11.45
C GLY A 226 8.23 7.36 -11.55
N LEU A 227 7.39 7.60 -10.55
CA LEU A 227 5.99 7.17 -10.53
C LEU A 227 5.18 7.75 -11.69
N ALA A 228 5.38 9.05 -12.00
CA ALA A 228 4.73 9.68 -13.15
C ALA A 228 5.16 9.02 -14.48
N GLN A 229 6.41 8.59 -14.61
CA GLN A 229 6.90 7.87 -15.80
C GLN A 229 6.28 6.48 -15.90
N VAL A 230 6.25 5.71 -14.80
CA VAL A 230 5.62 4.38 -14.72
C VAL A 230 4.13 4.44 -15.11
N LYS A 231 3.42 5.47 -14.65
CA LYS A 231 2.01 5.73 -15.05
C LYS A 231 1.88 6.09 -16.53
N ALA A 232 2.78 6.93 -17.05
CA ALA A 232 2.68 7.47 -18.41
C ALA A 232 2.97 6.42 -19.49
N ASP A 233 3.85 5.46 -19.23
CA ASP A 233 4.24 4.42 -20.17
C ASP A 233 3.40 3.13 -20.06
N GLY A 234 2.49 3.08 -19.09
CA GLY A 234 1.57 1.96 -18.90
C GLY A 234 2.19 0.74 -18.20
N THR A 235 3.29 0.95 -17.48
CA THR A 235 3.89 -0.11 -16.61
C THR A 235 3.02 -0.34 -15.37
N LEU A 236 2.38 0.73 -14.85
CA LEU A 236 1.45 0.68 -13.73
C LEU A 236 0.02 0.47 -14.21
#